data_1c5227c35ec9eddc7fd65f4d09aba381
#
_entry.id   1c5227c35ec9eddc7fd65f4d09aba381
#
_cell.length_a   1.000
_cell.length_b   1.000
_cell.length_c   1.000
_cell.angle_alpha   90.00
_cell.angle_beta   90.00
_cell.angle_gamma   90.00
#
_symmetry.space_group_name_H-M   'P 1'
#
loop_
_entity.id
_entity.type
_entity.pdbx_description
1 polymer ?
#
loop_
_entity_poly.entity_id
_entity_poly.type
_entity_poly.pdbx_seq_one_letter_code
_entity_poly.pdbx_strand_id
1 'polypeptide(L)'
;MIAVIAAGVVLLAVAGAVLWLLQRPPGPQAVAEAYLGALAGGDADAALDRVASDSLDTSMIEAAFAGATATIADATVTDVIEDGETATASIAYTLDSVSGSGELMLQQTPTGWKVSPDGLGTLTITSTLGDAAAIGTGVFAVDEPVMLLPALYDVLPAPVGILTGAATVAVAPGSAATAALQPALSGTALEAASTQVQTYLDACTAPAAVVPEDCGIRVPWAADLATLSSVAFRVETAPTLAFAEDLSSFAATGGVLVATASGTTRDGSAGTFTYRTDDWSLRGGVAFTGNQLVLSVD
;
A
#
# COMPACT_ATOMS: atom_id res chain seq x y z
N MET A 1 -66.44 -32.66 17.16
CA MET A 1 -65.45 -32.67 16.04
C MET A 1 -65.18 -31.30 15.45
N ILE A 2 -66.11 -30.38 15.33
CA ILE A 2 -65.93 -29.04 14.73
C ILE A 2 -64.93 -28.14 15.52
N ALA A 3 -64.93 -28.20 16.85
CA ALA A 3 -64.03 -27.37 17.66
C ALA A 3 -62.53 -27.75 17.58
N VAL A 4 -62.18 -28.99 17.29
CA VAL A 4 -60.80 -29.47 17.14
C VAL A 4 -60.22 -29.04 15.77
N ILE A 5 -61.04 -28.97 14.73
CA ILE A 5 -60.64 -28.53 13.40
C ILE A 5 -60.38 -27.03 13.39
N ALA A 6 -61.16 -26.22 14.11
CA ALA A 6 -60.96 -24.77 14.19
C ALA A 6 -59.66 -24.42 14.93
N ALA A 7 -59.28 -25.14 16.00
CA ALA A 7 -58.02 -24.94 16.72
C ALA A 7 -56.80 -25.28 15.87
N GLY A 8 -56.86 -26.32 15.03
CA GLY A 8 -55.77 -26.71 14.10
C GLY A 8 -55.52 -25.68 13.00
N VAL A 9 -56.58 -25.10 12.45
CA VAL A 9 -56.48 -24.06 11.40
C VAL A 9 -55.87 -22.77 11.95
N VAL A 10 -56.25 -22.36 13.15
CA VAL A 10 -55.70 -21.17 13.81
C VAL A 10 -54.19 -21.36 14.15
N LEU A 11 -53.79 -22.54 14.62
CA LEU A 11 -52.36 -22.84 14.87
C LEU A 11 -51.52 -22.85 13.58
N LEU A 12 -52.05 -23.39 12.47
CA LEU A 12 -51.36 -23.37 11.21
C LEU A 12 -51.28 -21.95 10.60
N ALA A 13 -52.31 -21.12 10.77
CA ALA A 13 -52.29 -19.72 10.35
C ALA A 13 -51.29 -18.88 11.18
N VAL A 14 -51.22 -19.09 12.47
CA VAL A 14 -50.23 -18.42 13.36
C VAL A 14 -48.82 -18.89 13.03
N ALA A 15 -48.60 -20.20 12.85
CA ALA A 15 -47.28 -20.72 12.47
C ALA A 15 -46.88 -20.21 11.07
N GLY A 16 -47.78 -20.13 10.11
CA GLY A 16 -47.55 -19.57 8.77
C GLY A 16 -47.23 -18.07 8.82
N ALA A 17 -47.92 -17.29 9.67
CA ALA A 17 -47.67 -15.87 9.87
C ALA A 17 -46.31 -15.60 10.57
N VAL A 18 -45.96 -16.42 11.57
CA VAL A 18 -44.65 -16.35 12.24
C VAL A 18 -43.53 -16.71 11.26
N LEU A 19 -43.68 -17.79 10.49
CA LEU A 19 -42.73 -18.18 9.46
C LEU A 19 -42.54 -17.07 8.42
N TRP A 20 -43.61 -16.46 7.96
CA TRP A 20 -43.63 -15.37 6.98
C TRP A 20 -42.96 -14.11 7.54
N LEU A 21 -43.19 -13.76 8.83
CA LEU A 21 -42.51 -12.66 9.53
C LEU A 21 -41.01 -12.90 9.69
N LEU A 22 -40.61 -14.16 9.96
CA LEU A 22 -39.20 -14.56 10.11
C LEU A 22 -38.46 -14.63 8.76
N GLN A 23 -39.17 -14.72 7.64
CA GLN A 23 -38.61 -14.75 6.29
C GLN A 23 -38.61 -13.37 5.60
N ARG A 24 -39.13 -12.34 6.25
CA ARG A 24 -39.02 -10.98 5.71
C ARG A 24 -37.56 -10.52 5.71
N PRO A 25 -37.04 -10.03 4.57
CA PRO A 25 -35.72 -9.39 4.55
C PRO A 25 -35.67 -8.28 5.61
N PRO A 26 -34.54 -8.09 6.29
CA PRO A 26 -34.39 -7.01 7.24
C PRO A 26 -34.63 -5.66 6.56
N GLY A 27 -35.34 -4.77 7.24
CA GLY A 27 -35.56 -3.39 6.79
C GLY A 27 -34.28 -2.55 6.89
N PRO A 28 -34.30 -1.31 6.36
CA PRO A 28 -33.12 -0.46 6.30
C PRO A 28 -32.53 -0.14 7.68
N GLN A 29 -33.38 0.06 8.72
CA GLN A 29 -32.92 0.26 10.07
C GLN A 29 -32.08 -0.94 10.58
N ALA A 30 -32.57 -2.16 10.42
CA ALA A 30 -31.88 -3.34 10.88
C ALA A 30 -30.56 -3.59 10.13
N VAL A 31 -30.50 -3.21 8.83
CA VAL A 31 -29.27 -3.28 8.03
C VAL A 31 -28.26 -2.24 8.51
N ALA A 32 -28.68 -1.00 8.75
CA ALA A 32 -27.81 0.06 9.32
C ALA A 32 -27.26 -0.34 10.71
N GLU A 33 -28.12 -0.85 11.61
CA GLU A 33 -27.69 -1.32 12.92
C GLU A 33 -26.69 -2.47 12.84
N ALA A 34 -26.92 -3.44 11.92
CA ALA A 34 -26.02 -4.57 11.71
C ALA A 34 -24.67 -4.13 11.10
N TYR A 35 -24.68 -3.16 10.18
CA TYR A 35 -23.45 -2.56 9.65
C TYR A 35 -22.63 -1.86 10.72
N LEU A 36 -23.27 -1.00 11.51
CA LEU A 36 -22.61 -0.28 12.61
C LEU A 36 -22.09 -1.27 13.68
N GLY A 37 -22.84 -2.32 13.97
CA GLY A 37 -22.40 -3.37 14.89
C GLY A 37 -21.17 -4.14 14.39
N ALA A 38 -21.09 -4.41 13.08
CA ALA A 38 -19.93 -5.04 12.47
C ALA A 38 -18.70 -4.12 12.54
N LEU A 39 -18.85 -2.83 12.22
CA LEU A 39 -17.78 -1.84 12.36
C LEU A 39 -17.26 -1.73 13.79
N ALA A 40 -18.18 -1.65 14.77
CA ALA A 40 -17.83 -1.60 16.19
C ALA A 40 -17.11 -2.88 16.67
N GLY A 41 -17.49 -4.02 16.10
CA GLY A 41 -16.84 -5.32 16.35
C GLY A 41 -15.52 -5.53 15.65
N GLY A 42 -15.12 -4.63 14.75
CA GLY A 42 -13.90 -4.79 13.93
C GLY A 42 -14.03 -5.88 12.86
N ASP A 43 -15.25 -6.24 12.48
CA ASP A 43 -15.56 -7.30 11.51
C ASP A 43 -15.77 -6.69 10.12
N ALA A 44 -14.68 -6.60 9.34
CA ALA A 44 -14.68 -6.03 8.00
C ALA A 44 -15.58 -6.81 7.03
N ASP A 45 -15.51 -8.14 7.06
CA ASP A 45 -16.30 -9.02 6.19
C ASP A 45 -17.79 -8.80 6.43
N ALA A 46 -18.21 -8.84 7.70
CA ALA A 46 -19.61 -8.63 8.07
C ALA A 46 -20.08 -7.20 7.73
N ALA A 47 -19.22 -6.19 7.82
CA ALA A 47 -19.55 -4.83 7.43
C ALA A 47 -19.72 -4.73 5.90
N LEU A 48 -18.78 -5.25 5.11
CA LEU A 48 -18.80 -5.22 3.65
C LEU A 48 -19.95 -6.06 3.06
N ASP A 49 -20.31 -7.14 3.73
CA ASP A 49 -21.51 -7.91 3.39
C ASP A 49 -22.82 -7.09 3.46
N ARG A 50 -22.83 -5.98 4.19
CA ARG A 50 -23.97 -5.04 4.27
C ARG A 50 -23.89 -3.91 3.27
N VAL A 51 -22.76 -3.75 2.55
CA VAL A 51 -22.54 -2.70 1.54
C VAL A 51 -22.88 -3.24 0.15
N ALA A 52 -23.41 -2.39 -0.72
CA ALA A 52 -23.56 -2.68 -2.15
C ALA A 52 -22.17 -2.57 -2.81
N SER A 53 -21.43 -3.68 -2.87
CA SER A 53 -19.98 -3.70 -3.13
C SER A 53 -19.60 -4.12 -4.55
N ASP A 54 -20.53 -4.24 -5.50
CA ASP A 54 -20.27 -4.78 -6.85
C ASP A 54 -19.12 -4.10 -7.62
N SER A 55 -18.75 -2.86 -7.25
CA SER A 55 -17.68 -2.08 -7.88
C SER A 55 -16.50 -1.75 -6.94
N LEU A 56 -16.47 -2.30 -5.73
CA LEU A 56 -15.44 -2.00 -4.72
C LEU A 56 -14.35 -3.06 -4.71
N ASP A 57 -13.12 -2.64 -4.50
CA ASP A 57 -12.02 -3.55 -4.13
C ASP A 57 -12.10 -3.85 -2.63
N THR A 58 -12.94 -4.82 -2.28
CA THR A 58 -13.19 -5.19 -0.88
C THR A 58 -11.93 -5.71 -0.19
N SER A 59 -11.03 -6.38 -0.92
CA SER A 59 -9.79 -6.92 -0.35
C SER A 59 -8.86 -5.83 0.16
N MET A 60 -8.78 -4.71 -0.55
CA MET A 60 -7.99 -3.54 -0.14
C MET A 60 -8.63 -2.82 1.06
N ILE A 61 -9.96 -2.73 1.08
CA ILE A 61 -10.69 -2.13 2.20
C ILE A 61 -10.51 -2.97 3.48
N GLU A 62 -10.61 -4.31 3.38
CA GLU A 62 -10.36 -5.25 4.47
C GLU A 62 -8.93 -5.14 5.01
N ALA A 63 -7.94 -5.11 4.09
CA ALA A 63 -6.52 -4.97 4.44
C ALA A 63 -6.24 -3.67 5.21
N ALA A 64 -6.90 -2.57 4.82
CA ALA A 64 -6.80 -1.30 5.53
C ALA A 64 -7.49 -1.38 6.90
N PHE A 65 -8.72 -1.90 6.97
CA PHE A 65 -9.52 -1.95 8.20
C PHE A 65 -8.90 -2.86 9.26
N ALA A 66 -8.24 -3.94 8.85
CA ALA A 66 -7.48 -4.79 9.76
C ALA A 66 -6.34 -4.06 10.50
N GLY A 67 -5.87 -2.92 9.94
CA GLY A 67 -4.88 -2.05 10.55
C GLY A 67 -5.46 -0.82 11.24
N ALA A 68 -6.79 -0.74 11.42
CA ALA A 68 -7.42 0.37 12.11
C ALA A 68 -6.95 0.43 13.59
N THR A 69 -6.59 1.62 14.05
CA THR A 69 -6.13 1.83 15.43
C THR A 69 -7.29 2.01 16.41
N ALA A 70 -8.46 2.41 15.91
CA ALA A 70 -9.72 2.40 16.63
C ALA A 70 -10.88 2.24 15.65
N THR A 71 -11.90 1.50 16.06
CA THR A 71 -13.18 1.37 15.36
C THR A 71 -14.22 2.31 15.96
N ILE A 72 -15.36 2.49 15.29
CA ILE A 72 -16.48 3.21 15.87
C ILE A 72 -17.02 2.46 17.10
N ALA A 73 -17.48 3.22 18.08
CA ALA A 73 -18.09 2.68 19.31
C ALA A 73 -19.41 3.42 19.60
N ASP A 74 -20.23 2.84 20.48
CA ASP A 74 -21.52 3.39 20.93
C ASP A 74 -22.43 3.84 19.76
N ALA A 75 -22.30 3.13 18.63
CA ALA A 75 -23.01 3.48 17.42
C ALA A 75 -24.51 3.15 17.54
N THR A 76 -25.34 4.12 17.18
CA THR A 76 -26.80 3.99 17.23
C THR A 76 -27.44 4.62 16.01
N VAL A 77 -28.50 3.99 15.52
CA VAL A 77 -29.40 4.59 14.52
C VAL A 77 -30.43 5.42 15.27
N THR A 78 -30.50 6.72 14.99
CA THR A 78 -31.39 7.66 15.69
C THR A 78 -32.69 7.92 14.95
N ASP A 79 -32.68 7.83 13.62
CA ASP A 79 -33.85 7.99 12.75
C ASP A 79 -33.61 7.28 11.40
N VAL A 80 -34.69 6.88 10.72
CA VAL A 80 -34.64 6.31 9.36
C VAL A 80 -35.77 6.87 8.53
N ILE A 81 -35.43 7.48 7.42
CA ILE A 81 -36.38 7.99 6.43
C ILE A 81 -36.27 7.13 5.17
N GLU A 82 -37.38 6.46 4.82
CA GLU A 82 -37.47 5.65 3.59
C GLU A 82 -38.12 6.46 2.46
N ASP A 83 -37.51 6.45 1.28
CA ASP A 83 -38.05 7.04 0.05
C ASP A 83 -37.93 6.05 -1.11
N GLY A 84 -38.95 5.20 -1.24
CA GLY A 84 -39.03 4.17 -2.27
C GLY A 84 -37.94 3.11 -2.15
N GLU A 85 -36.98 3.10 -3.08
CA GLU A 85 -35.90 2.14 -3.13
C GLU A 85 -34.61 2.65 -2.39
N THR A 86 -34.67 3.82 -1.76
CA THR A 86 -33.60 4.41 -0.96
C THR A 86 -34.05 4.67 0.46
N ALA A 87 -33.13 4.72 1.39
CA ALA A 87 -33.39 5.15 2.75
C ALA A 87 -32.16 5.91 3.29
N THR A 88 -32.41 6.85 4.18
CA THR A 88 -31.35 7.58 4.91
C THR A 88 -31.49 7.29 6.38
N ALA A 89 -30.44 6.71 6.99
CA ALA A 89 -30.38 6.46 8.43
C ALA A 89 -29.48 7.51 9.08
N SER A 90 -30.05 8.30 9.99
CA SER A 90 -29.27 9.20 10.86
C SER A 90 -28.61 8.37 11.95
N ILE A 91 -27.30 8.61 12.15
CA ILE A 91 -26.49 7.83 13.10
C ILE A 91 -25.74 8.74 14.08
N ALA A 92 -25.54 8.21 15.29
CA ALA A 92 -24.61 8.78 16.27
C ALA A 92 -23.61 7.69 16.68
N TYR A 93 -22.37 8.08 16.90
CA TYR A 93 -21.26 7.16 17.24
C TYR A 93 -20.16 7.88 18.01
N THR A 94 -19.21 7.15 18.55
CA THR A 94 -17.92 7.64 19.04
C THR A 94 -16.78 7.05 18.20
N LEU A 95 -15.76 7.85 17.89
CA LEU A 95 -14.52 7.42 17.26
C LEU A 95 -13.36 8.06 18.02
N ASP A 96 -12.46 7.26 18.56
CA ASP A 96 -11.36 7.70 19.44
C ASP A 96 -11.82 8.67 20.54
N SER A 97 -12.91 8.31 21.26
CA SER A 97 -13.53 9.10 22.32
C SER A 97 -14.14 10.44 21.86
N VAL A 98 -14.19 10.70 20.55
CA VAL A 98 -14.87 11.88 19.98
C VAL A 98 -16.25 11.47 19.49
N SER A 99 -17.29 12.14 20.00
CA SER A 99 -18.66 11.92 19.52
C SER A 99 -18.83 12.47 18.11
N GLY A 100 -19.44 11.66 17.24
CA GLY A 100 -19.77 12.02 15.88
C GLY A 100 -21.23 11.71 15.54
N SER A 101 -21.73 12.31 14.50
CA SER A 101 -23.00 11.99 13.87
C SER A 101 -22.86 12.06 12.35
N GLY A 102 -23.70 11.35 11.64
CA GLY A 102 -23.69 11.32 10.19
C GLY A 102 -24.95 10.69 9.63
N GLU A 103 -24.95 10.49 8.33
CA GLU A 103 -26.04 9.83 7.62
C GLU A 103 -25.47 8.65 6.86
N LEU A 104 -26.16 7.51 6.93
CA LEU A 104 -25.92 6.34 6.10
C LEU A 104 -26.99 6.27 5.01
N MET A 105 -26.58 6.33 3.78
CA MET A 105 -27.46 6.07 2.66
C MET A 105 -27.58 4.58 2.44
N LEU A 106 -28.81 4.09 2.29
CA LEU A 106 -29.13 2.70 1.98
C LEU A 106 -29.90 2.63 0.67
N GLN A 107 -29.71 1.55 -0.04
CA GLN A 107 -30.43 1.27 -1.28
C GLN A 107 -30.99 -0.15 -1.27
N GLN A 108 -32.14 -0.32 -1.92
CA GLN A 108 -32.74 -1.62 -2.12
C GLN A 108 -32.08 -2.32 -3.29
N THR A 109 -31.59 -3.55 -3.05
CA THR A 109 -31.00 -4.43 -4.07
C THR A 109 -31.89 -5.67 -4.27
N PRO A 110 -31.64 -6.50 -5.27
CA PRO A 110 -32.41 -7.76 -5.45
C PRO A 110 -32.27 -8.70 -4.22
N THR A 111 -31.24 -8.56 -3.40
CA THR A 111 -31.00 -9.37 -2.20
C THR A 111 -31.49 -8.72 -0.91
N GLY A 112 -32.08 -7.52 -0.97
CA GLY A 112 -32.57 -6.75 0.16
C GLY A 112 -31.87 -5.40 0.29
N TRP A 113 -32.09 -4.73 1.41
CA TRP A 113 -31.44 -3.46 1.72
C TRP A 113 -29.92 -3.62 1.91
N LYS A 114 -29.16 -2.67 1.40
CA LYS A 114 -27.70 -2.57 1.56
C LYS A 114 -27.31 -1.11 1.83
N VAL A 115 -26.24 -0.90 2.55
CA VAL A 115 -25.60 0.42 2.66
C VAL A 115 -25.04 0.79 1.30
N SER A 116 -25.29 2.01 0.84
CA SER A 116 -24.67 2.53 -0.38
C SER A 116 -23.15 2.66 -0.20
N PRO A 117 -22.34 2.51 -1.27
CA PRO A 117 -20.90 2.80 -1.20
C PRO A 117 -20.59 4.20 -0.63
N ASP A 118 -21.45 5.18 -0.85
CA ASP A 118 -21.34 6.53 -0.27
C ASP A 118 -21.43 6.54 1.27
N GLY A 119 -21.90 5.45 1.90
CA GLY A 119 -21.89 5.26 3.35
C GLY A 119 -20.51 4.89 3.91
N LEU A 120 -19.56 4.51 3.06
CA LEU A 120 -18.14 4.41 3.44
C LEU A 120 -17.56 5.83 3.55
N GLY A 121 -16.40 5.95 4.19
CA GLY A 121 -15.64 7.20 4.12
C GLY A 121 -14.67 7.19 2.95
N THR A 122 -14.29 8.38 2.50
CA THR A 122 -13.28 8.55 1.45
C THR A 122 -12.04 9.19 2.05
N LEU A 123 -10.88 8.61 1.77
CA LEU A 123 -9.59 9.16 2.19
C LEU A 123 -8.77 9.55 0.96
N THR A 124 -8.24 10.76 0.94
CA THR A 124 -7.20 11.18 -0.01
C THR A 124 -5.89 11.34 0.74
N ILE A 125 -4.84 10.66 0.27
CA ILE A 125 -3.50 10.72 0.86
C ILE A 125 -2.66 11.63 -0.02
N THR A 126 -1.99 12.61 0.58
CA THR A 126 -0.98 13.44 -0.10
C THR A 126 0.38 13.17 0.50
N SER A 127 1.43 13.19 -0.31
CA SER A 127 2.79 12.94 0.15
C SER A 127 3.78 13.87 -0.54
N THR A 128 4.80 14.33 0.18
CA THR A 128 5.90 15.11 -0.39
C THR A 128 7.00 14.23 -0.98
N LEU A 129 6.98 12.91 -0.72
CA LEU A 129 7.96 11.96 -1.20
C LEU A 129 7.33 10.58 -1.39
N GLY A 130 7.62 9.92 -2.51
CA GLY A 130 7.03 8.64 -2.89
C GLY A 130 5.63 8.77 -3.49
N ASP A 131 5.18 7.72 -4.14
CA ASP A 131 3.92 7.66 -4.88
C ASP A 131 2.86 6.79 -4.19
N ALA A 132 3.18 6.26 -3.00
CA ALA A 132 2.32 5.34 -2.29
C ALA A 132 2.38 5.54 -0.76
N ALA A 133 1.34 5.06 -0.08
CA ALA A 133 1.23 4.98 1.37
C ALA A 133 0.63 3.65 1.80
N ALA A 134 0.95 3.21 3.01
CA ALA A 134 0.41 1.99 3.60
C ALA A 134 -0.64 2.31 4.66
N ILE A 135 -1.74 1.55 4.66
CA ILE A 135 -2.74 1.52 5.72
C ILE A 135 -2.98 0.05 6.05
N GLY A 136 -2.70 -0.35 7.29
CA GLY A 136 -2.69 -1.77 7.65
C GLY A 136 -1.69 -2.54 6.79
N THR A 137 -2.17 -3.53 6.05
CA THR A 137 -1.36 -4.31 5.08
C THR A 137 -1.55 -3.87 3.64
N GLY A 138 -2.47 -2.94 3.37
CA GLY A 138 -2.75 -2.40 2.03
C GLY A 138 -1.77 -1.28 1.65
N VAL A 139 -1.46 -1.19 0.36
CA VAL A 139 -0.65 -0.11 -0.23
C VAL A 139 -1.52 0.66 -1.22
N PHE A 140 -1.64 1.95 -1.03
CA PHE A 140 -2.54 2.85 -1.75
C PHE A 140 -1.73 3.92 -2.48
N ALA A 141 -2.16 4.30 -3.67
CA ALA A 141 -1.58 5.42 -4.40
C ALA A 141 -1.87 6.75 -3.67
N VAL A 142 -0.92 7.68 -3.71
CA VAL A 142 -1.16 9.05 -3.25
C VAL A 142 -1.95 9.83 -4.30
N ASP A 143 -2.62 10.91 -3.87
CA ASP A 143 -3.44 11.81 -4.69
C ASP A 143 -4.67 11.16 -5.36
N GLU A 144 -4.94 9.89 -5.05
CA GLU A 144 -6.15 9.19 -5.47
C GLU A 144 -7.09 8.98 -4.27
N PRO A 145 -8.41 9.24 -4.42
CA PRO A 145 -9.37 8.98 -3.37
C PRO A 145 -9.60 7.47 -3.22
N VAL A 146 -9.53 6.97 -2.01
CA VAL A 146 -9.80 5.57 -1.66
C VAL A 146 -10.99 5.49 -0.73
N MET A 147 -11.86 4.49 -0.94
CA MET A 147 -12.98 4.22 -0.04
C MET A 147 -12.53 3.28 1.08
N LEU A 148 -12.86 3.62 2.30
CA LEU A 148 -12.50 2.86 3.50
C LEU A 148 -13.73 2.70 4.41
N LEU A 149 -13.73 1.63 5.20
CA LEU A 149 -14.67 1.51 6.32
C LEU A 149 -14.39 2.59 7.36
N PRO A 150 -15.43 3.15 7.99
CA PRO A 150 -15.26 4.16 9.03
C PRO A 150 -14.42 3.66 10.22
N ALA A 151 -13.28 4.30 10.46
CA ALA A 151 -12.35 3.95 11.54
C ALA A 151 -11.28 5.05 11.71
N LEU A 152 -10.42 4.91 12.71
CA LEU A 152 -9.19 5.66 12.87
C LEU A 152 -8.03 4.89 12.25
N TYR A 153 -7.28 5.51 11.38
CA TYR A 153 -6.19 4.87 10.65
C TYR A 153 -4.85 5.57 10.88
N ASP A 154 -3.81 4.78 11.04
CA ASP A 154 -2.45 5.25 10.85
C ASP A 154 -2.06 5.04 9.39
N VAL A 155 -1.73 6.14 8.73
CA VAL A 155 -1.25 6.18 7.34
C VAL A 155 0.26 6.34 7.36
N LEU A 156 0.97 5.37 6.83
CA LEU A 156 2.42 5.32 6.78
C LEU A 156 2.91 5.62 5.36
N PRO A 157 4.01 6.38 5.19
CA PRO A 157 4.61 6.49 3.86
C PRO A 157 5.20 5.15 3.42
N ALA A 158 5.08 4.84 2.15
CA ALA A 158 5.69 3.65 1.54
C ALA A 158 6.94 4.05 0.73
N PRO A 159 8.01 3.23 0.76
CA PRO A 159 8.14 1.90 1.36
C PRO A 159 8.21 1.92 2.89
N VAL A 160 7.41 1.05 3.51
CA VAL A 160 7.39 0.93 4.97
C VAL A 160 8.75 0.47 5.49
N GLY A 161 9.24 1.15 6.53
CA GLY A 161 10.56 0.88 7.11
C GLY A 161 11.73 1.61 6.41
N ILE A 162 11.56 2.03 5.15
CA ILE A 162 12.52 2.89 4.44
C ILE A 162 12.16 4.37 4.65
N LEU A 163 10.87 4.68 4.62
CA LEU A 163 10.36 6.01 4.93
C LEU A 163 9.70 6.03 6.32
N THR A 164 9.75 7.19 6.96
CA THR A 164 9.10 7.51 8.24
C THR A 164 8.24 8.76 8.09
N GLY A 165 7.33 9.03 9.03
CA GLY A 165 6.46 10.21 8.98
C GLY A 165 4.98 9.81 8.84
N ALA A 166 4.45 9.10 9.85
CA ALA A 166 3.05 8.68 9.89
C ALA A 166 2.09 9.85 10.11
N ALA A 167 0.86 9.69 9.62
CA ALA A 167 -0.27 10.55 9.95
C ALA A 167 -1.44 9.69 10.45
N THR A 168 -2.08 10.11 11.53
CA THR A 168 -3.30 9.46 12.03
C THR A 168 -4.51 10.24 11.52
N VAL A 169 -5.48 9.56 10.92
CA VAL A 169 -6.67 10.16 10.32
C VAL A 169 -7.94 9.41 10.70
N ALA A 170 -8.96 10.14 11.11
CA ALA A 170 -10.30 9.61 11.32
C ALA A 170 -11.09 9.66 10.00
N VAL A 171 -11.55 8.50 9.56
CA VAL A 171 -12.47 8.36 8.42
C VAL A 171 -13.86 8.11 8.99
N ALA A 172 -14.75 9.07 8.81
CA ALA A 172 -16.12 8.97 9.32
C ALA A 172 -17.10 8.50 8.23
N PRO A 173 -18.27 7.94 8.59
CA PRO A 173 -19.27 7.48 7.63
C PRO A 173 -19.69 8.62 6.68
N GLY A 174 -19.68 8.35 5.38
CA GLY A 174 -20.12 9.29 4.33
C GLY A 174 -19.28 10.56 4.22
N SER A 175 -18.10 10.62 4.82
CA SER A 175 -17.27 11.83 4.84
C SER A 175 -15.98 11.67 4.01
N ALA A 176 -15.43 12.81 3.60
CA ALA A 176 -14.11 12.87 2.98
C ALA A 176 -13.07 13.33 4.02
N ALA A 177 -11.94 12.61 4.07
CA ALA A 177 -10.80 12.91 4.91
C ALA A 177 -9.53 13.07 4.07
N THR A 178 -8.53 13.75 4.60
CA THR A 178 -7.21 13.89 3.96
C THR A 178 -6.11 13.57 4.96
N ALA A 179 -5.15 12.73 4.56
CA ALA A 179 -3.92 12.49 5.28
C ALA A 179 -2.75 13.14 4.52
N ALA A 180 -2.05 14.08 5.16
CA ALA A 180 -0.89 14.73 4.58
C ALA A 180 0.39 14.13 5.18
N LEU A 181 1.16 13.39 4.37
CA LEU A 181 2.42 12.81 4.75
C LEU A 181 3.58 13.75 4.43
N GLN A 182 4.54 13.82 5.35
CA GLN A 182 5.83 14.46 5.14
C GLN A 182 6.93 13.44 5.44
N PRO A 183 7.21 12.54 4.47
CA PRO A 183 8.15 11.47 4.68
C PRO A 183 9.58 11.96 4.84
N ALA A 184 10.34 11.22 5.64
CA ALA A 184 11.79 11.33 5.76
C ALA A 184 12.41 9.94 5.67
N LEU A 185 13.70 9.86 5.33
CA LEU A 185 14.42 8.59 5.36
C LEU A 185 14.51 8.02 6.76
N SER A 186 14.28 6.72 6.89
CA SER A 186 14.58 5.99 8.12
C SER A 186 16.08 5.76 8.30
N GLY A 187 16.51 5.37 9.51
CA GLY A 187 17.89 4.99 9.76
C GLY A 187 18.38 3.78 8.94
N THR A 188 17.48 2.96 8.43
CA THR A 188 17.80 1.75 7.64
C THR A 188 17.77 1.99 6.12
N ALA A 189 17.33 3.16 5.67
CA ALA A 189 17.23 3.46 4.23
C ALA A 189 18.58 3.41 3.52
N LEU A 190 19.62 3.97 4.16
CA LEU A 190 20.99 3.97 3.60
C LEU A 190 21.55 2.54 3.50
N GLU A 191 21.28 1.68 4.48
CA GLU A 191 21.69 0.27 4.47
C GLU A 191 21.01 -0.50 3.33
N ALA A 192 19.70 -0.32 3.17
CA ALA A 192 18.94 -0.95 2.09
C ALA A 192 19.45 -0.51 0.71
N ALA A 193 19.69 0.79 0.52
CA ALA A 193 20.26 1.33 -0.70
C ALA A 193 21.70 0.81 -0.94
N SER A 194 22.54 0.77 0.10
CA SER A 194 23.90 0.25 -0.01
C SER A 194 23.94 -1.22 -0.41
N THR A 195 22.98 -2.02 0.06
CA THR A 195 22.83 -3.43 -0.35
C THR A 195 22.51 -3.55 -1.84
N GLN A 196 21.61 -2.71 -2.37
CA GLN A 196 21.31 -2.69 -3.81
C GLN A 196 22.53 -2.29 -4.64
N VAL A 197 23.24 -1.22 -4.23
CA VAL A 197 24.47 -0.78 -4.89
C VAL A 197 25.52 -1.87 -4.85
N GLN A 198 25.74 -2.55 -3.70
CA GLN A 198 26.71 -3.64 -3.59
C GLN A 198 26.38 -4.79 -4.58
N THR A 199 25.12 -5.18 -4.69
CA THR A 199 24.68 -6.19 -5.67
C THR A 199 25.02 -5.78 -7.10
N TYR A 200 24.82 -4.50 -7.44
CA TYR A 200 25.19 -3.95 -8.73
C TYR A 200 26.70 -3.95 -8.96
N LEU A 201 27.49 -3.53 -7.96
CA LEU A 201 28.96 -3.55 -8.02
C LEU A 201 29.53 -4.95 -8.22
N ASP A 202 28.93 -5.96 -7.57
CA ASP A 202 29.35 -7.36 -7.73
C ASP A 202 29.11 -7.85 -9.17
N ALA A 203 28.01 -7.48 -9.78
CA ALA A 203 27.73 -7.74 -11.18
C ALA A 203 28.73 -7.03 -12.12
N CYS A 204 29.02 -5.76 -11.83
CA CYS A 204 29.98 -4.94 -12.59
C CYS A 204 31.41 -5.45 -12.52
N THR A 205 31.80 -6.12 -11.45
CA THR A 205 33.15 -6.61 -11.22
C THR A 205 33.35 -8.10 -11.50
N ALA A 206 32.31 -8.77 -12.00
CA ALA A 206 32.43 -10.14 -12.48
C ALA A 206 33.42 -10.23 -13.65
N PRO A 207 34.25 -11.30 -13.76
CA PRO A 207 35.16 -11.48 -14.90
C PRO A 207 34.39 -11.47 -16.23
N ALA A 208 34.89 -10.70 -17.20
CA ALA A 208 34.23 -10.50 -18.49
C ALA A 208 35.22 -10.49 -19.67
N ALA A 209 34.70 -10.67 -20.88
CA ALA A 209 35.49 -10.53 -22.12
C ALA A 209 35.67 -9.09 -22.56
N VAL A 210 34.82 -8.18 -22.06
CA VAL A 210 34.82 -6.73 -22.34
C VAL A 210 34.69 -5.96 -21.04
N VAL A 211 35.10 -4.70 -21.02
CA VAL A 211 34.86 -3.81 -19.89
C VAL A 211 33.35 -3.55 -19.82
N PRO A 212 32.69 -3.77 -18.68
CA PRO A 212 31.25 -3.54 -18.55
C PRO A 212 30.90 -2.06 -18.77
N GLU A 213 29.81 -1.83 -19.47
CA GLU A 213 29.20 -0.49 -19.62
C GLU A 213 28.37 -0.14 -18.37
N ASP A 214 28.08 1.13 -18.15
CA ASP A 214 27.22 1.66 -17.05
C ASP A 214 27.69 1.33 -15.62
N CYS A 215 28.94 0.85 -15.50
CA CYS A 215 29.54 0.48 -14.21
C CYS A 215 30.51 1.53 -13.64
N GLY A 216 30.60 2.69 -14.26
CA GLY A 216 31.59 3.72 -13.89
C GLY A 216 33.04 3.27 -14.02
N ILE A 217 33.32 2.13 -14.67
CA ILE A 217 34.64 1.53 -14.79
C ILE A 217 35.30 1.96 -16.09
N ARG A 218 36.50 2.53 -16.00
CA ARG A 218 37.32 2.87 -17.16
C ARG A 218 38.65 2.17 -17.07
N VAL A 219 38.92 1.29 -18.04
CA VAL A 219 40.19 0.57 -18.16
C VAL A 219 40.85 0.96 -19.47
N PRO A 220 42.01 1.68 -19.47
CA PRO A 220 42.68 2.14 -20.66
C PRO A 220 43.51 1.04 -21.38
N TRP A 221 42.95 -0.18 -21.45
CA TRP A 221 43.62 -1.37 -22.01
C TRP A 221 44.11 -1.18 -23.45
N ALA A 222 43.43 -0.37 -24.25
CA ALA A 222 43.82 -0.09 -25.62
C ALA A 222 45.16 0.68 -25.77
N ALA A 223 45.72 1.18 -24.66
CA ALA A 223 47.06 1.75 -24.65
C ALA A 223 48.13 0.65 -24.86
N ASP A 224 47.91 -0.53 -24.28
CA ASP A 224 48.90 -1.61 -24.21
C ASP A 224 48.52 -2.82 -25.07
N LEU A 225 47.24 -3.08 -25.28
CA LEU A 225 46.71 -4.20 -26.05
C LEU A 225 46.13 -3.75 -27.41
N ALA A 226 46.31 -4.56 -28.43
CA ALA A 226 45.62 -4.41 -29.72
C ALA A 226 44.21 -4.99 -29.65
N THR A 227 44.01 -6.11 -28.91
CA THR A 227 42.71 -6.75 -28.65
C THR A 227 42.64 -7.16 -27.20
N LEU A 228 41.44 -6.97 -26.63
CA LEU A 228 41.09 -7.46 -25.28
C LEU A 228 40.47 -8.85 -25.39
N SER A 229 40.91 -9.80 -24.59
CA SER A 229 40.36 -11.15 -24.51
C SER A 229 39.63 -11.39 -23.21
N SER A 230 40.06 -10.78 -22.12
CA SER A 230 39.42 -10.86 -20.83
C SER A 230 39.83 -9.69 -19.92
N VAL A 231 38.96 -9.34 -19.02
CA VAL A 231 39.24 -8.43 -17.90
C VAL A 231 38.72 -9.03 -16.62
N ALA A 232 39.53 -8.98 -15.57
CA ALA A 232 39.18 -9.37 -14.22
C ALA A 232 39.36 -8.18 -13.28
N PHE A 233 38.49 -8.08 -12.30
CA PHE A 233 38.47 -6.95 -11.38
C PHE A 233 38.74 -7.40 -9.95
N ARG A 234 39.42 -6.56 -9.18
CA ARG A 234 39.59 -6.69 -7.74
C ARG A 234 39.23 -5.36 -7.08
N VAL A 235 38.16 -5.38 -6.32
CA VAL A 235 37.73 -4.24 -5.52
C VAL A 235 38.66 -4.13 -4.30
N GLU A 236 39.39 -3.02 -4.16
CA GLU A 236 40.20 -2.72 -2.97
C GLU A 236 39.40 -1.91 -1.96
N THR A 237 38.56 -1.00 -2.44
CA THR A 237 37.63 -0.21 -1.63
C THR A 237 36.32 -0.05 -2.41
N ALA A 238 35.22 -0.43 -1.81
CA ALA A 238 33.90 -0.18 -2.40
C ALA A 238 33.55 1.32 -2.31
N PRO A 239 32.87 1.87 -3.32
CA PRO A 239 32.36 3.24 -3.25
C PRO A 239 31.36 3.40 -2.10
N THR A 240 31.39 4.55 -1.41
CA THR A 240 30.48 4.89 -0.33
C THR A 240 29.28 5.67 -0.89
N LEU A 241 28.07 5.16 -0.62
CA LEU A 241 26.82 5.74 -1.09
C LEU A 241 26.38 6.93 -0.22
N ALA A 242 25.90 7.99 -0.87
CA ALA A 242 25.18 9.10 -0.27
C ALA A 242 23.99 9.50 -1.16
N PHE A 243 22.88 9.87 -0.55
CA PHE A 243 21.75 10.46 -1.23
C PHE A 243 21.94 11.97 -1.42
N ALA A 244 21.38 12.52 -2.48
CA ALA A 244 21.20 13.96 -2.62
C ALA A 244 20.22 14.51 -1.55
N GLU A 245 20.28 15.80 -1.25
CA GLU A 245 19.40 16.42 -0.23
C GLU A 245 17.92 16.33 -0.59
N ASP A 246 17.59 16.35 -1.89
CA ASP A 246 16.23 16.25 -2.41
C ASP A 246 15.75 14.79 -2.60
N LEU A 247 16.60 13.81 -2.27
CA LEU A 247 16.34 12.38 -2.38
C LEU A 247 15.97 11.89 -3.81
N SER A 248 16.26 12.69 -4.84
CA SER A 248 16.00 12.33 -6.23
C SER A 248 17.12 11.53 -6.87
N SER A 249 18.32 11.55 -6.29
CA SER A 249 19.50 10.90 -6.83
C SER A 249 20.45 10.40 -5.72
N PHE A 250 21.38 9.55 -6.13
CA PHE A 250 22.47 9.09 -5.28
C PHE A 250 23.82 9.23 -5.97
N ALA A 251 24.87 9.27 -5.18
CA ALA A 251 26.25 9.11 -5.62
C ALA A 251 26.97 8.11 -4.70
N ALA A 252 27.64 7.13 -5.29
CA ALA A 252 28.57 6.26 -4.58
C ALA A 252 29.99 6.59 -5.07
N THR A 253 30.84 7.07 -4.17
CA THR A 253 32.15 7.65 -4.52
C THR A 253 33.28 7.10 -3.66
N GLY A 254 34.53 7.35 -4.08
CA GLY A 254 35.73 6.94 -3.33
C GLY A 254 36.08 5.47 -3.48
N GLY A 255 35.55 4.80 -4.49
CA GLY A 255 35.89 3.42 -4.81
C GLY A 255 37.31 3.30 -5.37
N VAL A 256 37.99 2.20 -5.04
CA VAL A 256 39.28 1.82 -5.56
C VAL A 256 39.20 0.45 -6.21
N LEU A 257 39.53 0.40 -7.50
CA LEU A 257 39.40 -0.79 -8.34
C LEU A 257 40.72 -1.10 -9.04
N VAL A 258 41.11 -2.35 -9.06
CA VAL A 258 42.21 -2.87 -9.85
C VAL A 258 41.66 -3.79 -10.94
N ALA A 259 41.91 -3.44 -12.21
CA ALA A 259 41.55 -4.23 -13.37
C ALA A 259 42.77 -4.92 -13.94
N THR A 260 42.70 -6.23 -14.20
CA THR A 260 43.70 -7.02 -14.92
C THR A 260 43.14 -7.38 -16.29
N ALA A 261 43.67 -6.76 -17.33
CA ALA A 261 43.29 -6.98 -18.73
C ALA A 261 44.28 -7.88 -19.43
N SER A 262 43.80 -8.91 -20.10
CA SER A 262 44.59 -9.85 -20.90
C SER A 262 44.16 -9.84 -22.35
N GLY A 263 45.10 -9.96 -23.27
CA GLY A 263 44.79 -9.91 -24.69
C GLY A 263 46.02 -10.03 -25.57
N THR A 264 45.94 -9.53 -26.80
CA THR A 264 47.05 -9.51 -27.74
C THR A 264 47.68 -8.12 -27.84
N THR A 265 48.96 -8.01 -27.67
CA THR A 265 49.72 -6.77 -27.86
C THR A 265 49.85 -6.42 -29.34
N ARG A 266 50.36 -5.24 -29.66
CA ARG A 266 50.51 -4.77 -31.08
C ARG A 266 51.54 -5.53 -31.89
N ASP A 267 52.49 -6.20 -31.23
CA ASP A 267 53.46 -7.12 -31.88
C ASP A 267 52.92 -8.54 -32.06
N GLY A 268 51.67 -8.82 -31.67
CA GLY A 268 51.02 -10.13 -31.84
C GLY A 268 51.26 -11.08 -30.69
N SER A 269 51.98 -10.71 -29.66
CA SER A 269 52.20 -11.59 -28.47
C SER A 269 51.06 -11.47 -27.47
N ALA A 270 50.92 -12.52 -26.60
CA ALA A 270 50.01 -12.44 -25.46
C ALA A 270 50.54 -11.48 -24.40
N GLY A 271 49.67 -10.62 -23.87
CA GLY A 271 50.03 -9.65 -22.85
C GLY A 271 48.95 -9.56 -21.74
N THR A 272 49.41 -9.28 -20.52
CA THR A 272 48.53 -9.00 -19.36
C THR A 272 49.02 -7.75 -18.65
N PHE A 273 48.09 -6.81 -18.43
CA PHE A 273 48.37 -5.51 -17.83
C PHE A 273 47.40 -5.22 -16.71
N THR A 274 47.89 -4.51 -15.70
CA THR A 274 47.09 -4.14 -14.52
C THR A 274 46.93 -2.64 -14.45
N TYR A 275 45.70 -2.22 -14.27
CA TYR A 275 45.30 -0.80 -14.17
C TYR A 275 44.61 -0.59 -12.82
N ARG A 276 44.91 0.52 -12.16
CA ARG A 276 44.31 0.92 -10.90
C ARG A 276 43.56 2.24 -11.11
N THR A 277 42.35 2.34 -10.58
CA THR A 277 41.61 3.59 -10.46
C THR A 277 41.30 3.88 -8.99
N ASP A 278 41.48 5.13 -8.57
CA ASP A 278 41.26 5.59 -7.20
C ASP A 278 40.00 6.49 -7.09
N ASP A 279 39.24 6.65 -8.18
CA ASP A 279 38.08 7.51 -8.28
C ASP A 279 36.85 6.77 -8.83
N TRP A 280 36.81 5.46 -8.66
CA TRP A 280 35.65 4.68 -9.09
C TRP A 280 34.38 5.15 -8.40
N SER A 281 33.37 5.51 -9.19
CA SER A 281 32.13 6.07 -8.72
C SER A 281 30.95 5.62 -9.57
N LEU A 282 29.77 5.53 -8.93
CA LEU A 282 28.47 5.33 -9.56
C LEU A 282 27.58 6.51 -9.21
N ARG A 283 26.63 6.78 -10.10
CA ARG A 283 25.59 7.80 -9.90
C ARG A 283 24.28 7.27 -10.46
N GLY A 284 23.17 7.84 -9.99
CA GLY A 284 21.89 7.45 -10.54
C GLY A 284 20.70 8.08 -9.84
N GLY A 285 19.53 7.71 -10.30
CA GLY A 285 18.25 8.15 -9.77
C GLY A 285 17.82 7.34 -8.55
N VAL A 286 17.00 7.94 -7.72
CA VAL A 286 16.32 7.33 -6.57
C VAL A 286 14.82 7.51 -6.77
N ALA A 287 14.06 6.43 -6.64
CA ALA A 287 12.61 6.47 -6.64
C ALA A 287 12.04 5.64 -5.48
N PHE A 288 10.94 6.12 -4.92
CA PHE A 288 10.14 5.42 -3.93
C PHE A 288 8.80 5.11 -4.59
N THR A 289 8.66 3.88 -5.11
CA THR A 289 7.52 3.50 -5.95
C THR A 289 6.81 2.30 -5.36
N GLY A 290 5.52 2.44 -5.11
CA GLY A 290 4.76 1.44 -4.37
C GLY A 290 5.41 1.19 -3.00
N ASN A 291 5.74 -0.06 -2.69
CA ASN A 291 6.44 -0.41 -1.44
C ASN A 291 7.93 -0.75 -1.68
N GLN A 292 8.59 -0.07 -2.62
CA GLN A 292 9.99 -0.34 -2.98
C GLN A 292 10.82 0.94 -3.08
N LEU A 293 12.06 0.87 -2.56
CA LEU A 293 13.14 1.80 -2.91
C LEU A 293 13.82 1.26 -4.18
N VAL A 294 13.86 2.06 -5.23
CA VAL A 294 14.44 1.71 -6.52
C VAL A 294 15.62 2.64 -6.81
N LEU A 295 16.79 2.07 -7.06
CA LEU A 295 17.96 2.79 -7.54
C LEU A 295 18.17 2.46 -9.03
N SER A 296 18.31 3.49 -9.86
CA SER A 296 18.69 3.36 -11.26
C SER A 296 20.09 3.92 -11.45
N VAL A 297 21.01 3.17 -12.07
CA VAL A 297 22.39 3.63 -12.37
C VAL A 297 22.42 4.23 -13.78
N ASP A 298 23.09 5.41 -13.93
CA ASP A 298 23.24 6.16 -15.19
C ASP A 298 24.57 5.87 -15.88
#